data_1c5f66b86dfeab609b44ae0a7d04f42f
#
_entry.id   1c5f66b86dfeab609b44ae0a7d04f42f
#
_cell.length_a   1.000
_cell.length_b   1.000
_cell.length_c   1.000
_cell.angle_alpha   90.00
_cell.angle_beta   90.00
_cell.angle_gamma   90.00
#
_symmetry.space_group_name_H-M   'P 1'
#
loop_
_entity.id
_entity.type
_entity.pdbx_description
1 polymer ?
#
loop_
_entity_poly.entity_id
_entity_poly.type
_entity_poly.pdbx_seq_one_letter_code
_entity_poly.pdbx_strand_id
1 'polypeptide(L)'
;VNNCYTDVKMAFIYDEKNEGNFWNFARWLPHVWTSDKKCRLIAAGKQEASDLCYELTKIMRSREENNAAVSDSDEVKLPHYIIFIESPELLEGELLMKYIMKPRKEYGLTTVFITRQYEQLPNTCEEIIQNDDVFRGMYNISESRTKMKEIQFDTVYADQVEMLARRISGIEVNEEVETGEIPNSLDFFEMYNVTSLEAL
;
A
#
# COMPACT_ATOMS: atom_id res chain seq x y z
N VAL A 1 3.04 -3.68 -9.38
CA VAL A 1 2.74 -4.61 -10.45
C VAL A 1 3.05 -6.06 -10.05
N ASN A 2 3.88 -6.28 -9.04
CA ASN A 2 4.29 -7.64 -8.62
C ASN A 2 3.48 -8.20 -7.45
N ASN A 3 2.55 -7.42 -6.89
CA ASN A 3 1.72 -7.83 -5.76
C ASN A 3 0.24 -7.67 -6.11
N CYS A 4 -0.56 -8.64 -5.70
CA CYS A 4 -1.99 -8.59 -5.86
C CYS A 4 -2.63 -7.54 -4.93
N TYR A 5 -3.74 -6.96 -5.32
CA TYR A 5 -4.51 -6.04 -4.48
C TYR A 5 -5.15 -6.72 -3.25
N THR A 6 -5.12 -8.04 -3.19
CA THR A 6 -5.48 -8.84 -2.02
C THR A 6 -4.33 -8.96 -1.02
N ASP A 7 -3.08 -8.99 -1.54
CA ASP A 7 -1.88 -9.05 -0.72
C ASP A 7 -1.41 -7.68 -0.23
N VAL A 8 -1.63 -6.64 -1.04
CA VAL A 8 -1.19 -5.27 -0.74
C VAL A 8 -2.33 -4.28 -0.92
N LYS A 9 -2.55 -3.46 0.09
CA LYS A 9 -3.44 -2.30 0.05
C LYS A 9 -2.62 -1.02 0.07
N MET A 10 -3.09 -0.02 -0.67
CA MET A 10 -2.45 1.30 -0.73
C MET A 10 -3.41 2.36 -0.22
N ALA A 11 -2.93 3.21 0.66
CA ALA A 11 -3.68 4.37 1.15
C ALA A 11 -2.94 5.66 0.81
N PHE A 12 -3.68 6.72 0.48
CA PHE A 12 -3.12 8.02 0.09
C PHE A 12 -3.76 9.11 0.94
N ILE A 13 -2.92 9.94 1.57
CA ILE A 13 -3.33 11.07 2.41
C ILE A 13 -2.61 12.32 1.92
N TYR A 14 -3.37 13.27 1.36
CA TYR A 14 -2.85 14.51 0.80
C TYR A 14 -3.86 15.65 0.99
N ASP A 15 -3.42 16.89 0.82
CA ASP A 15 -4.32 18.06 0.80
C ASP A 15 -4.55 18.49 -0.66
N GLU A 16 -5.80 18.55 -1.11
CA GLU A 16 -6.18 19.04 -2.44
C GLU A 16 -5.71 20.47 -2.73
N LYS A 17 -5.44 21.25 -1.69
CA LYS A 17 -4.91 22.60 -1.82
C LYS A 17 -3.43 22.62 -2.24
N ASN A 18 -2.72 21.52 -2.02
CA ASN A 18 -1.36 21.37 -2.48
C ASN A 18 -1.36 21.12 -3.98
N GLU A 19 -0.52 21.86 -4.71
CA GLU A 19 -0.48 22.01 -6.16
C GLU A 19 -0.70 20.71 -6.96
N GLY A 20 -1.80 20.71 -7.69
CA GLY A 20 -2.03 19.79 -8.80
C GLY A 20 -2.58 18.43 -8.36
N ASN A 21 -3.52 17.95 -9.12
CA ASN A 21 -4.17 16.63 -8.98
C ASN A 21 -3.22 15.44 -9.23
N PHE A 22 -1.96 15.50 -8.74
CA PHE A 22 -0.96 14.46 -8.99
C PHE A 22 -1.45 13.08 -8.51
N TRP A 23 -2.16 13.02 -7.39
CA TRP A 23 -2.66 11.77 -6.81
C TRP A 23 -3.97 11.25 -7.44
N ASN A 24 -4.52 11.95 -8.42
CA ASN A 24 -5.76 11.54 -9.08
C ASN A 24 -5.71 10.15 -9.71
N PHE A 25 -4.55 9.68 -10.13
CA PHE A 25 -4.37 8.34 -10.65
C PHE A 25 -4.68 7.24 -9.63
N ALA A 26 -4.49 7.52 -8.34
CA ALA A 26 -4.67 6.55 -7.27
C ALA A 26 -6.09 5.98 -7.23
N ARG A 27 -7.10 6.78 -7.61
CA ARG A 27 -8.51 6.33 -7.68
C ARG A 27 -8.75 5.14 -8.61
N TRP A 28 -7.87 4.94 -9.56
CA TRP A 28 -7.97 3.85 -10.54
C TRP A 28 -7.27 2.58 -10.09
N LEU A 29 -6.45 2.64 -9.04
CA LEU A 29 -5.73 1.47 -8.55
C LEU A 29 -6.68 0.50 -7.84
N PRO A 30 -6.67 -0.80 -8.17
CA PRO A 30 -7.47 -1.79 -7.44
C PRO A 30 -7.02 -1.93 -5.97
N HIS A 31 -5.78 -1.56 -5.65
CA HIS A 31 -5.18 -1.63 -4.32
C HIS A 31 -5.76 -0.63 -3.31
N VAL A 32 -6.45 0.42 -3.76
CA VAL A 32 -7.00 1.46 -2.86
C VAL A 32 -8.38 1.12 -2.31
N TRP A 33 -8.92 -0.03 -2.63
CA TRP A 33 -10.19 -0.45 -2.09
C TRP A 33 -10.03 -1.24 -0.80
N THR A 34 -10.92 -0.99 0.16
CA THR A 34 -11.10 -1.87 1.33
C THR A 34 -11.41 -3.29 0.88
N SER A 35 -11.19 -4.29 1.73
CA SER A 35 -11.42 -5.69 1.37
C SER A 35 -12.89 -5.98 1.02
N ASP A 36 -13.83 -5.25 1.61
CA ASP A 36 -15.25 -5.31 1.28
C ASP A 36 -15.68 -4.43 0.09
N LYS A 37 -14.72 -3.75 -0.55
CA LYS A 37 -14.88 -2.84 -1.71
C LYS A 37 -15.89 -1.69 -1.48
N LYS A 38 -16.19 -1.31 -0.23
CA LYS A 38 -17.13 -0.23 0.08
C LYS A 38 -16.51 1.15 0.07
N CYS A 39 -15.25 1.25 0.51
CA CYS A 39 -14.55 2.52 0.64
C CYS A 39 -13.23 2.50 -0.12
N ARG A 40 -12.81 3.67 -0.58
CA ARG A 40 -11.47 3.88 -1.09
C ARG A 40 -10.57 4.41 0.02
N LEU A 41 -9.35 3.92 0.06
CA LEU A 41 -8.32 4.34 1.01
C LEU A 41 -7.60 5.60 0.50
N ILE A 42 -8.39 6.64 0.17
CA ILE A 42 -7.90 7.92 -0.34
C ILE A 42 -8.55 9.03 0.47
N ALA A 43 -7.74 9.95 0.96
CA ALA A 43 -8.17 11.11 1.72
C ALA A 43 -7.50 12.37 1.17
N ALA A 44 -8.31 13.30 0.68
CA ALA A 44 -7.91 14.54 0.03
C ALA A 44 -8.32 15.77 0.87
N GLY A 45 -7.97 15.76 2.15
CA GLY A 45 -8.27 16.82 3.09
C GLY A 45 -8.56 16.31 4.50
N LYS A 46 -8.77 17.23 5.46
CA LYS A 46 -8.80 16.91 6.90
C LYS A 46 -9.91 15.94 7.29
N GLN A 47 -11.14 16.16 6.79
CA GLN A 47 -12.28 15.30 7.17
C GLN A 47 -12.08 13.88 6.66
N GLU A 48 -11.74 13.73 5.37
CA GLU A 48 -11.49 12.42 4.77
C GLU A 48 -10.29 11.72 5.41
N ALA A 49 -9.26 12.48 5.80
CA ALA A 49 -8.10 11.94 6.51
C ALA A 49 -8.50 11.38 7.88
N SER A 50 -9.37 12.07 8.63
CA SER A 50 -9.86 11.58 9.91
C SER A 50 -10.67 10.30 9.76
N ASP A 51 -11.58 10.23 8.77
CA ASP A 51 -12.38 9.05 8.48
C ASP A 51 -11.50 7.86 8.07
N LEU A 52 -10.52 8.10 7.21
CA LEU A 52 -9.56 7.08 6.78
C LEU A 52 -8.67 6.60 7.94
N CYS A 53 -8.19 7.54 8.76
CA CYS A 53 -7.40 7.20 9.95
C CYS A 53 -8.19 6.35 10.95
N TYR A 54 -9.48 6.63 11.11
CA TYR A 54 -10.35 5.82 11.95
C TYR A 54 -10.43 4.37 11.44
N GLU A 55 -10.69 4.17 10.15
CA GLU A 55 -10.79 2.82 9.55
C GLU A 55 -9.45 2.06 9.63
N LEU A 56 -8.33 2.71 9.29
CA LEU A 56 -7.01 2.10 9.41
C LEU A 56 -6.64 1.77 10.86
N THR A 57 -6.99 2.64 11.81
CA THR A 57 -6.78 2.39 13.25
C THR A 57 -7.54 1.16 13.72
N LYS A 58 -8.77 0.97 13.26
CA LYS A 58 -9.60 -0.19 13.58
C LYS A 58 -8.94 -1.49 13.08
N ILE A 59 -8.40 -1.46 11.86
CA ILE A 59 -7.69 -2.60 11.28
C ILE A 59 -6.43 -2.91 12.10
N MET A 60 -5.61 -1.90 12.42
CA MET A 60 -4.38 -2.08 13.20
C MET A 60 -4.66 -2.60 14.62
N ARG A 61 -5.72 -2.10 15.25
CA ARG A 61 -6.16 -2.59 16.57
C ARG A 61 -6.58 -4.06 16.51
N SER A 62 -7.37 -4.45 15.55
CA SER A 62 -7.78 -5.84 15.36
C SER A 62 -6.56 -6.77 15.18
N ARG A 63 -5.53 -6.33 14.46
CA ARG A 63 -4.28 -7.08 14.31
C ARG A 63 -3.50 -7.18 15.62
N GLU A 64 -3.42 -6.08 16.37
CA GLU A 64 -2.77 -6.05 17.69
C GLU A 64 -3.45 -7.03 18.67
N GLU A 65 -4.78 -7.09 18.67
CA GLU A 65 -5.59 -7.99 19.52
C GLU A 65 -5.45 -9.45 19.07
N ASN A 66 -5.51 -9.74 17.79
CA ASN A 66 -5.39 -11.09 17.25
C ASN A 66 -4.00 -11.68 17.47
N ASN A 67 -2.93 -10.91 17.27
CA ASN A 67 -1.57 -11.36 17.53
C ASN A 67 -1.31 -11.66 19.02
N ALA A 68 -2.05 -11.05 19.93
CA ALA A 68 -2.00 -11.38 21.35
C ALA A 68 -2.70 -12.70 21.70
N ALA A 69 -3.55 -13.20 20.81
CA ALA A 69 -4.42 -14.37 21.06
C ALA A 69 -3.98 -15.66 20.33
N VAL A 70 -3.08 -15.57 19.32
CA VAL A 70 -2.76 -16.71 18.46
C VAL A 70 -1.55 -17.49 18.97
N SER A 71 -1.79 -18.74 19.32
CA SER A 71 -0.80 -19.83 19.33
C SER A 71 -0.76 -20.49 17.95
N ASP A 72 0.36 -20.40 17.31
CA ASP A 72 1.08 -21.19 16.29
C ASP A 72 0.32 -22.05 15.23
N SER A 73 -0.96 -21.89 15.00
CA SER A 73 -1.63 -22.69 13.96
C SER A 73 -2.64 -21.84 13.18
N ASP A 74 -2.41 -21.65 11.92
CA ASP A 74 -3.16 -20.93 10.89
C ASP A 74 -2.80 -19.44 10.75
N GLU A 75 -1.71 -19.17 10.04
CA GLU A 75 -1.39 -17.83 9.53
C GLU A 75 -2.44 -17.42 8.48
N VAL A 76 -3.49 -16.73 8.92
CA VAL A 76 -4.37 -16.02 7.98
C VAL A 76 -3.54 -14.93 7.30
N LYS A 77 -3.28 -15.08 6.01
CA LYS A 77 -2.53 -14.11 5.22
C LYS A 77 -3.31 -12.79 5.13
N LEU A 78 -2.91 -11.82 5.95
CA LEU A 78 -3.52 -10.50 5.96
C LEU A 78 -2.81 -9.57 4.96
N PRO A 79 -3.54 -8.68 4.26
CA PRO A 79 -2.94 -7.75 3.32
C PRO A 79 -1.99 -6.79 4.02
N HIS A 80 -0.86 -6.49 3.37
CA HIS A 80 0.07 -5.45 3.83
C HIS A 80 -0.44 -4.07 3.39
N TYR A 81 -0.43 -3.09 4.29
CA TYR A 81 -0.84 -1.72 3.99
C TYR A 81 0.38 -0.84 3.73
N ILE A 82 0.35 -0.09 2.63
CA ILE A 82 1.33 0.96 2.32
C ILE A 82 0.59 2.29 2.34
N ILE A 83 0.94 3.18 3.27
CA ILE A 83 0.31 4.49 3.41
C ILE A 83 1.26 5.56 2.87
N PHE A 84 0.85 6.27 1.83
CA PHE A 84 1.53 7.44 1.28
C PHE A 84 0.96 8.70 1.92
N ILE A 85 1.82 9.51 2.55
CA ILE A 85 1.44 10.72 3.28
C ILE A 85 2.23 11.89 2.72
N GLU A 86 1.55 12.78 2.00
CA GLU A 86 2.13 14.04 1.50
C GLU A 86 1.87 15.19 2.48
N SER A 87 0.79 15.13 3.24
CA SER A 87 0.36 16.18 4.17
C SER A 87 0.30 15.63 5.60
N PRO A 88 1.45 15.50 6.29
CA PRO A 88 1.51 14.93 7.65
C PRO A 88 0.67 15.70 8.67
N GLU A 89 0.44 17.00 8.44
CA GLU A 89 -0.38 17.88 9.28
C GLU A 89 -1.86 17.43 9.35
N LEU A 90 -2.33 16.69 8.34
CA LEU A 90 -3.68 16.12 8.36
C LEU A 90 -3.83 14.98 9.38
N LEU A 91 -2.72 14.43 9.84
CA LEU A 91 -2.66 13.32 10.81
C LEU A 91 -2.51 13.81 12.25
N GLU A 92 -2.39 15.11 12.49
CA GLU A 92 -2.24 15.65 13.83
C GLU A 92 -3.45 15.30 14.71
N GLY A 93 -3.15 14.65 15.86
CA GLY A 93 -4.16 14.20 16.81
C GLY A 93 -4.85 12.88 16.47
N GLU A 94 -4.54 12.25 15.32
CA GLU A 94 -5.14 10.99 14.91
C GLU A 94 -4.50 9.79 15.63
N LEU A 95 -5.33 8.84 16.05
CA LEU A 95 -4.86 7.63 16.76
C LEU A 95 -3.97 6.74 15.90
N LEU A 96 -4.11 6.81 14.57
CA LEU A 96 -3.28 6.06 13.63
C LEU A 96 -1.79 6.37 13.82
N MET A 97 -1.45 7.58 14.26
CA MET A 97 -0.07 7.99 14.53
C MET A 97 0.64 7.09 15.54
N LYS A 98 -0.08 6.47 16.48
CA LYS A 98 0.51 5.47 17.41
C LYS A 98 1.17 4.32 16.65
N TYR A 99 0.53 3.85 15.59
CA TYR A 99 0.98 2.71 14.79
C TYR A 99 2.06 3.10 13.78
N ILE A 100 1.96 4.31 13.23
CA ILE A 100 2.94 4.87 12.29
C ILE A 100 4.26 5.16 13.00
N MET A 101 4.21 5.81 14.18
CA MET A 101 5.41 6.23 14.93
C MET A 101 6.11 5.08 15.67
N LYS A 102 5.45 3.94 15.85
CA LYS A 102 6.02 2.74 16.46
C LYS A 102 5.70 1.52 15.59
N PRO A 103 6.28 1.45 14.40
CA PRO A 103 5.98 0.36 13.48
C PRO A 103 6.39 -0.98 14.09
N ARG A 104 5.51 -1.96 13.92
CA ARG A 104 5.77 -3.36 14.27
C ARG A 104 5.45 -4.23 13.07
N LYS A 105 6.23 -5.28 12.89
CA LYS A 105 6.05 -6.20 11.77
C LYS A 105 4.64 -6.80 11.73
N GLU A 106 4.09 -7.06 12.90
CA GLU A 106 2.76 -7.66 13.07
C GLU A 106 1.63 -6.78 12.52
N TYR A 107 1.84 -5.46 12.45
CA TYR A 107 0.84 -4.57 11.87
C TYR A 107 0.71 -4.72 10.36
N GLY A 108 1.73 -5.25 9.67
CA GLY A 108 1.76 -5.32 8.22
C GLY A 108 1.55 -3.93 7.61
N LEU A 109 2.27 -2.94 8.13
CA LEU A 109 2.14 -1.53 7.77
C LEU A 109 3.50 -0.96 7.37
N THR A 110 3.53 -0.30 6.22
CA THR A 110 4.64 0.55 5.78
C THR A 110 4.12 1.94 5.52
N THR A 111 4.82 2.96 6.02
CA THR A 111 4.45 4.35 5.80
C THR A 111 5.53 5.06 4.99
N VAL A 112 5.10 5.78 3.96
CA VAL A 112 5.95 6.59 3.08
C VAL A 112 5.55 8.04 3.24
N PHE A 113 6.40 8.84 3.88
CA PHE A 113 6.23 10.29 3.96
C PHE A 113 6.86 10.95 2.74
N ILE A 114 6.12 11.84 2.11
CA ILE A 114 6.57 12.61 0.95
C ILE A 114 6.54 14.08 1.33
N THR A 115 7.71 14.69 1.45
CA THR A 115 7.86 16.08 1.89
C THR A 115 8.85 16.82 1.00
N ARG A 116 8.73 18.12 0.96
CA ARG A 116 9.68 18.99 0.22
C ARG A 116 10.89 19.37 1.07
N GLN A 117 10.77 19.27 2.40
CA GLN A 117 11.81 19.68 3.34
C GLN A 117 12.08 18.55 4.32
N TYR A 118 13.36 18.32 4.58
CA TYR A 118 13.82 17.27 5.49
C TYR A 118 13.26 17.42 6.91
N GLU A 119 13.12 18.66 7.38
CA GLU A 119 12.64 18.99 8.72
C GLU A 119 11.18 18.61 8.97
N GLN A 120 10.43 18.35 7.89
CA GLN A 120 9.04 17.91 7.98
C GLN A 120 8.90 16.39 8.16
N LEU A 121 10.02 15.66 8.01
CA LEU A 121 9.99 14.20 8.19
C LEU A 121 9.92 13.84 9.69
N PRO A 122 9.08 12.87 10.05
CA PRO A 122 9.10 12.32 11.41
C PRO A 122 10.46 11.72 11.77
N ASN A 123 10.88 11.90 13.03
CA ASN A 123 12.14 11.36 13.54
C ASN A 123 12.23 9.81 13.51
N THR A 124 11.13 9.15 13.23
CA THR A 124 11.04 7.69 13.11
C THR A 124 11.31 7.17 11.71
N CYS A 125 11.50 8.06 10.74
CA CYS A 125 11.92 7.66 9.39
C CYS A 125 13.36 7.17 9.46
N GLU A 126 13.59 5.91 9.14
CA GLU A 126 14.92 5.31 9.13
C GLU A 126 15.59 5.45 7.76
N GLU A 127 14.83 5.28 6.70
CA GLU A 127 15.32 5.34 5.32
C GLU A 127 14.81 6.60 4.62
N ILE A 128 15.73 7.32 3.98
CA ILE A 128 15.45 8.53 3.22
C ILE A 128 15.79 8.29 1.75
N ILE A 129 14.84 8.61 0.89
CA ILE A 129 15.07 8.77 -0.55
C ILE A 129 15.06 10.26 -0.85
N GLN A 130 16.20 10.79 -1.26
CA GLN A 130 16.37 12.19 -1.61
C GLN A 130 16.53 12.32 -3.12
N ASN A 131 15.82 13.28 -3.71
CA ASN A 131 15.89 13.58 -5.14
C ASN A 131 15.84 15.09 -5.34
N ASP A 132 16.98 15.74 -5.17
CA ASP A 132 17.17 17.18 -5.41
C ASP A 132 18.45 17.44 -6.20
N ASP A 133 18.81 18.72 -6.35
CA ASP A 133 20.01 19.11 -7.10
C ASP A 133 21.31 18.87 -6.33
N VAL A 134 21.23 18.61 -5.01
CA VAL A 134 22.39 18.36 -4.14
C VAL A 134 22.73 16.87 -4.09
N PHE A 135 21.71 16.04 -3.97
CA PHE A 135 21.88 14.60 -3.86
C PHE A 135 20.69 13.85 -4.46
N ARG A 136 20.98 12.76 -5.16
CA ARG A 136 19.98 11.83 -5.70
C ARG A 136 20.33 10.43 -5.25
N GLY A 137 19.56 9.91 -4.31
CA GLY A 137 19.90 8.60 -3.77
C GLY A 137 19.10 8.22 -2.54
N MET A 138 19.58 7.18 -1.88
CA MET A 138 18.99 6.62 -0.68
C MET A 138 20.04 6.47 0.41
N TYR A 139 19.67 6.76 1.64
CA TYR A 139 20.52 6.56 2.82
C TYR A 139 19.68 6.24 4.06
N ASN A 140 20.31 5.57 5.02
CA ASN A 140 19.73 5.34 6.34
C ASN A 140 20.28 6.38 7.31
N ILE A 141 19.41 7.01 8.12
CA ILE A 141 19.79 8.06 9.06
C ILE A 141 20.77 7.56 10.13
N SER A 142 20.60 6.31 10.58
CA SER A 142 21.44 5.69 11.61
C SER A 142 22.82 5.23 11.10
N GLU A 143 22.98 5.14 9.79
CA GLU A 143 24.23 4.72 9.18
C GLU A 143 25.14 5.92 8.85
N SER A 144 26.44 5.68 8.84
CA SER A 144 27.39 6.74 8.47
C SER A 144 27.20 7.16 7.01
N ARG A 145 27.45 8.44 6.71
CA ARG A 145 27.34 9.03 5.36
C ARG A 145 28.09 8.27 4.26
N THR A 146 29.03 7.40 4.62
CA THR A 146 29.78 6.56 3.69
C THR A 146 28.96 5.46 3.02
N LYS A 147 27.75 5.21 3.51
CA LYS A 147 26.83 4.19 2.97
C LYS A 147 25.69 4.78 2.12
N MET A 148 25.79 6.04 1.75
CA MET A 148 24.83 6.67 0.81
C MET A 148 24.91 5.98 -0.55
N LYS A 149 23.78 5.57 -1.08
CA LYS A 149 23.66 4.96 -2.40
C LYS A 149 23.10 5.98 -3.38
N GLU A 150 23.89 6.34 -4.37
CA GLU A 150 23.36 7.13 -5.49
C GLU A 150 22.40 6.29 -6.33
N ILE A 151 21.28 6.89 -6.70
CA ILE A 151 20.23 6.27 -7.51
C ILE A 151 19.95 7.18 -8.69
N GLN A 152 19.88 6.60 -9.87
CA GLN A 152 19.32 7.28 -11.03
C GLN A 152 17.81 7.07 -11.04
N PHE A 153 17.06 8.17 -10.94
CA PHE A 153 15.60 8.12 -10.96
C PHE A 153 15.10 8.19 -12.40
N ASP A 154 14.20 7.29 -12.74
CA ASP A 154 13.46 7.37 -13.99
C ASP A 154 12.43 8.50 -13.92
N THR A 155 12.25 9.20 -15.03
CA THR A 155 11.21 10.22 -15.14
C THR A 155 9.93 9.57 -15.65
N VAL A 156 8.87 9.66 -14.87
CA VAL A 156 7.55 9.21 -15.26
C VAL A 156 6.60 10.40 -15.34
N TYR A 157 5.88 10.53 -16.45
CA TYR A 157 4.93 11.62 -16.64
C TYR A 157 3.54 11.27 -16.06
N ALA A 158 2.84 12.27 -15.55
CA ALA A 158 1.55 12.09 -14.86
C ALA A 158 0.49 11.39 -15.73
N ASP A 159 0.45 11.71 -17.04
CA ASP A 159 -0.44 11.08 -18.01
C ASP A 159 -0.15 9.60 -18.21
N GLN A 160 1.13 9.21 -18.19
CA GLN A 160 1.55 7.81 -18.28
C GLN A 160 1.12 7.03 -17.03
N VAL A 161 1.26 7.62 -15.84
CA VAL A 161 0.83 7.01 -14.59
C VAL A 161 -0.67 6.80 -14.58
N GLU A 162 -1.45 7.81 -14.98
CA GLU A 162 -2.90 7.70 -15.03
C GLU A 162 -3.35 6.66 -16.08
N MET A 163 -2.73 6.64 -17.25
CA MET A 163 -3.02 5.65 -18.29
C MET A 163 -2.75 4.22 -17.78
N LEU A 164 -1.63 4.00 -17.09
CA LEU A 164 -1.31 2.71 -16.49
C LEU A 164 -2.34 2.33 -15.41
N ALA A 165 -2.63 3.24 -14.49
CA ALA A 165 -3.59 3.00 -13.42
C ALA A 165 -4.99 2.62 -13.97
N ARG A 166 -5.44 3.31 -15.03
CA ARG A 166 -6.70 2.97 -15.72
C ARG A 166 -6.66 1.59 -16.37
N ARG A 167 -5.54 1.19 -16.98
CA ARG A 167 -5.39 -0.13 -17.59
C ARG A 167 -5.47 -1.27 -16.57
N ILE A 168 -4.88 -1.07 -15.38
CA ILE A 168 -4.90 -2.11 -14.34
C ILE A 168 -6.18 -2.10 -13.51
N SER A 169 -7.02 -1.05 -13.60
CA SER A 169 -8.25 -0.92 -12.80
C SER A 169 -9.27 -2.03 -13.03
N GLY A 170 -9.29 -2.63 -14.21
CA GLY A 170 -10.20 -3.70 -14.60
C GLY A 170 -9.64 -5.11 -14.39
N ILE A 171 -8.43 -5.23 -13.83
CA ILE A 171 -7.85 -6.56 -13.56
C ILE A 171 -8.51 -7.14 -12.31
N GLU A 172 -9.24 -8.22 -12.52
CA GLU A 172 -9.76 -9.05 -11.44
C GLU A 172 -8.84 -10.24 -11.24
N VAL A 173 -8.46 -10.48 -9.99
CA VAL A 173 -7.73 -11.69 -9.61
C VAL A 173 -8.73 -12.63 -9.00
N ASN A 174 -8.95 -13.76 -9.65
CA ASN A 174 -9.67 -14.86 -9.05
C ASN A 174 -8.75 -15.45 -7.98
N GLU A 175 -9.08 -15.22 -6.73
CA GLU A 175 -8.54 -16.04 -5.66
C GLU A 175 -9.17 -17.43 -5.83
N GLU A 176 -8.47 -18.32 -6.51
CA GLU A 176 -8.71 -19.73 -6.28
C GLU A 176 -8.47 -19.93 -4.79
N VAL A 177 -9.52 -20.28 -4.08
CA VAL A 177 -9.39 -20.79 -2.72
C VAL A 177 -8.45 -21.98 -2.88
N GLU A 178 -7.18 -21.82 -2.49
CA GLU A 178 -6.28 -22.97 -2.31
C GLU A 178 -6.90 -23.84 -1.22
N THR A 179 -7.92 -24.60 -1.60
CA THR A 179 -8.19 -25.84 -0.92
C THR A 179 -6.96 -26.67 -1.22
N GLY A 180 -6.05 -26.76 -0.23
CA GLY A 180 -4.74 -27.42 -0.37
C GLY A 180 -4.82 -28.93 -0.64
N GLU A 181 -5.88 -29.38 -1.22
CA GLU A 181 -6.08 -30.73 -1.74
C GLU A 181 -5.80 -30.71 -3.23
N ILE A 182 -4.65 -31.26 -3.61
CA ILE A 182 -4.39 -31.62 -5.01
C ILE A 182 -5.55 -32.55 -5.41
N PRO A 183 -6.35 -32.18 -6.41
CA PRO A 183 -7.44 -33.04 -6.86
C PRO A 183 -6.87 -34.40 -7.24
N ASN A 184 -7.47 -35.48 -6.74
CA ASN A 184 -7.04 -36.86 -6.96
C ASN A 184 -7.07 -37.28 -8.44
N SER A 185 -7.76 -36.51 -9.28
CA SER A 185 -7.78 -36.63 -10.74
C SER A 185 -8.14 -35.27 -11.34
N LEU A 186 -7.40 -34.83 -12.32
CA LEU A 186 -7.73 -33.71 -13.19
C LEU A 186 -8.14 -34.29 -14.55
N ASP A 187 -9.36 -33.97 -14.98
CA ASP A 187 -9.80 -34.28 -16.31
C ASP A 187 -9.08 -33.36 -17.32
N PHE A 188 -8.85 -33.88 -18.55
CA PHE A 188 -8.22 -33.13 -19.63
C PHE A 188 -8.96 -31.82 -19.94
N PHE A 189 -10.27 -31.80 -19.87
CA PHE A 189 -11.09 -30.62 -20.08
C PHE A 189 -10.95 -29.61 -18.97
N GLU A 190 -10.84 -30.02 -17.71
CA GLU A 190 -10.58 -29.16 -16.57
C GLU A 190 -9.19 -28.51 -16.65
N MET A 191 -8.17 -29.30 -17.06
CA MET A 191 -6.80 -28.80 -17.19
C MET A 191 -6.66 -27.69 -18.24
N TYR A 192 -7.47 -27.71 -19.29
CA TYR A 192 -7.48 -26.71 -20.36
C TYR A 192 -8.62 -25.70 -20.25
N ASN A 193 -9.42 -25.79 -19.18
CA ASN A 193 -10.61 -24.95 -18.98
C ASN A 193 -11.59 -24.94 -20.16
N VAL A 194 -11.79 -26.11 -20.75
CA VAL A 194 -12.63 -26.32 -21.96
C VAL A 194 -13.87 -27.10 -21.56
N THR A 195 -15.05 -26.60 -21.93
CA THR A 195 -16.32 -27.19 -21.54
C THR A 195 -16.87 -28.22 -22.53
N SER A 196 -16.28 -28.34 -23.70
CA SER A 196 -16.69 -29.30 -24.73
C SER A 196 -15.61 -29.61 -25.76
N LEU A 197 -15.71 -30.75 -26.45
CA LEU A 197 -14.83 -31.15 -27.56
C LEU A 197 -14.83 -30.13 -28.72
N GLU A 198 -15.92 -29.36 -28.89
CA GLU A 198 -16.07 -28.39 -29.97
C GLU A 198 -15.33 -27.07 -29.68
N ALA A 199 -14.84 -26.86 -28.44
CA ALA A 199 -14.11 -25.72 -28.00
C ALA A 199 -12.57 -25.93 -27.93
N LEU A 200 -12.12 -27.12 -28.31
CA LEU A 200 -10.73 -27.49 -28.49
C LEU A 200 -10.29 -27.12 -29.91
#